data_41d8680ed229d6e49a762c26b53bd76d
#
_entry.id   41d8680ed229d6e49a762c26b53bd76d
#
_cell.length_a   1.000
_cell.length_b   1.000
_cell.length_c   1.000
_cell.angle_alpha   90.00
_cell.angle_beta   90.00
_cell.angle_gamma   90.00
#
_symmetry.space_group_name_H-M   'P 1'
#
loop_
_entity.id
_entity.type
_entity.pdbx_description
1 polymer ?
#
loop_
_entity_poly.entity_id
_entity_poly.type
_entity_poly.pdbx_seq_one_letter_code
_entity_poly.pdbx_strand_id
1 'polypeptide(L)'
;MTTAPTASGKATILVEPGAPESGNSWKYQLKADSSALDAVTYGTAITTSNWTALEGNGKEVTVDSGNTVVAVVEVGSDNKPLAYGVAVINKG
;
A
#
# COMPACT_ATOMS: atom_id res chain seq x y z
N MET A 1 -5.55 8.11 1.73
CA MET A 1 -5.17 7.25 0.59
C MET A 1 -6.41 6.83 -0.17
N THR A 2 -6.33 6.83 -1.47
CA THR A 2 -7.44 6.42 -2.35
C THR A 2 -6.91 5.60 -3.50
N THR A 3 -7.81 4.96 -4.26
CA THR A 3 -7.45 4.28 -5.49
C THR A 3 -8.36 4.77 -6.61
N ALA A 4 -7.86 4.68 -7.85
CA ALA A 4 -8.61 5.05 -9.04
C ALA A 4 -8.43 3.97 -10.11
N PRO A 5 -9.47 3.65 -10.89
CA PRO A 5 -9.34 2.67 -11.97
C PRO A 5 -8.47 3.26 -13.09
N THR A 6 -7.55 2.45 -13.61
CA THR A 6 -6.65 2.87 -14.70
C THR A 6 -6.91 2.05 -15.96
N ALA A 7 -6.91 0.72 -15.82
CA ALA A 7 -7.13 -0.22 -16.91
C ALA A 7 -7.74 -1.49 -16.33
N SER A 8 -8.21 -2.38 -17.19
CA SER A 8 -8.78 -3.64 -16.73
C SER A 8 -7.77 -4.43 -15.88
N GLY A 9 -8.16 -4.79 -14.67
CA GLY A 9 -7.32 -5.50 -13.72
C GLY A 9 -6.22 -4.64 -13.09
N LYS A 10 -6.27 -3.32 -13.23
CA LYS A 10 -5.25 -2.40 -12.68
C LYS A 10 -5.90 -1.25 -11.93
N ALA A 11 -5.15 -0.70 -10.98
CA ALA A 11 -5.58 0.46 -10.22
C ALA A 11 -4.38 1.36 -9.93
N THR A 12 -4.65 2.66 -9.81
CA THR A 12 -3.65 3.65 -9.42
C THR A 12 -3.81 3.92 -7.94
N ILE A 13 -2.73 3.86 -7.18
CA ILE A 13 -2.73 4.16 -5.74
C ILE A 13 -2.36 5.62 -5.55
N LEU A 14 -3.24 6.36 -4.88
CA LEU A 14 -3.07 7.78 -4.57
C LEU A 14 -2.86 7.93 -3.06
N VAL A 15 -1.73 8.53 -2.68
CA VAL A 15 -1.33 8.66 -1.27
C VAL A 15 -1.13 10.14 -0.94
N GLU A 16 -1.53 10.54 0.26
CA GLU A 16 -1.27 11.86 0.80
C GLU A 16 -0.43 11.77 2.08
N PRO A 17 0.64 12.60 2.24
CA PRO A 17 1.18 13.54 1.26
C PRO A 17 1.77 12.82 0.05
N GLY A 18 2.00 13.47 -1.05
CA GLY A 18 2.40 12.86 -2.32
C GLY A 18 3.78 12.19 -2.37
N ALA A 19 4.51 12.14 -1.26
CA ALA A 19 5.81 11.47 -1.17
C ALA A 19 6.11 11.10 0.29
N PRO A 20 6.88 10.03 0.54
CA PRO A 20 7.35 9.73 1.89
C PRO A 20 8.38 10.78 2.33
N GLU A 21 8.57 10.91 3.64
CA GLU A 21 9.64 11.78 4.16
C GLU A 21 11.00 11.24 3.74
N SER A 22 11.99 12.13 3.69
CA SER A 22 13.35 11.79 3.30
C SER A 22 13.91 10.66 4.16
N GLY A 23 14.42 9.62 3.51
CA GLY A 23 14.94 8.43 4.18
C GLY A 23 13.91 7.35 4.43
N ASN A 24 12.62 7.63 4.20
CA ASN A 24 11.53 6.67 4.37
C ASN A 24 11.10 6.12 3.01
N SER A 25 10.32 5.05 3.05
CA SER A 25 9.77 4.45 1.85
C SER A 25 8.36 3.96 2.10
N TRP A 26 7.60 3.80 1.01
CA TRP A 26 6.26 3.22 1.04
C TRP A 26 6.29 1.78 0.57
N LYS A 27 5.47 0.96 1.21
CA LYS A 27 5.20 -0.41 0.78
C LYS A 27 3.71 -0.63 0.75
N TYR A 28 3.25 -1.49 -0.16
CA TYR A 28 1.82 -1.79 -0.27
C TYR A 28 1.56 -3.29 -0.24
N GLN A 29 0.31 -3.63 0.06
CA GLN A 29 -0.17 -5.01 0.10
C GLN A 29 -1.61 -5.03 -0.41
N LEU A 30 -1.92 -6.01 -1.25
CA LEU A 30 -3.25 -6.20 -1.83
C LEU A 30 -3.86 -7.47 -1.26
N LYS A 31 -5.09 -7.40 -0.78
CA LYS A 31 -5.80 -8.56 -0.20
C LYS A 31 -7.27 -8.58 -0.60
N ALA A 32 -7.91 -9.74 -0.38
CA ALA A 32 -9.32 -9.95 -0.71
C ALA A 32 -10.25 -9.17 0.22
N ASP A 33 -9.86 -8.98 1.49
CA ASP A 33 -10.60 -8.19 2.45
C ASP A 33 -9.65 -7.63 3.51
N SER A 34 -10.16 -6.70 4.32
CA SER A 34 -9.34 -6.01 5.31
C SER A 34 -8.83 -6.93 6.42
N SER A 35 -9.51 -8.04 6.72
CA SER A 35 -9.08 -8.98 7.74
C SER A 35 -7.88 -9.82 7.29
N ALA A 36 -7.62 -9.90 5.99
CA ALA A 36 -6.48 -10.61 5.43
C ALA A 36 -5.21 -9.76 5.38
N LEU A 37 -5.31 -8.45 5.62
CA LEU A 37 -4.14 -7.56 5.64
C LEU A 37 -3.27 -7.87 6.84
N ASP A 38 -1.95 -7.76 6.66
CA ASP A 38 -1.02 -7.93 7.78
C ASP A 38 -1.27 -6.86 8.84
N ALA A 39 -1.19 -7.24 10.10
CA ALA A 39 -1.27 -6.29 11.20
C ALA A 39 -0.04 -5.37 11.17
N VAL A 40 -0.27 -4.08 11.35
CA VAL A 40 0.79 -3.07 11.41
C VAL A 40 0.82 -2.52 12.83
N THR A 41 1.95 -2.69 13.50
CA THR A 41 2.16 -2.22 14.88
C THR A 41 3.32 -1.26 14.90
N TYR A 42 3.09 -0.02 15.34
CA TYR A 42 4.16 0.97 15.47
C TYR A 42 5.23 0.47 16.44
N GLY A 43 6.49 0.65 16.07
CA GLY A 43 7.63 0.16 16.85
C GLY A 43 8.04 -1.27 16.54
N THR A 44 7.28 -2.01 15.73
CA THR A 44 7.60 -3.37 15.29
C THR A 44 7.79 -3.40 13.79
N ALA A 45 8.93 -3.88 13.31
CA ALA A 45 9.22 -3.95 11.89
C ALA A 45 8.19 -4.84 11.16
N ILE A 46 7.78 -4.41 9.95
CA ILE A 46 6.88 -5.21 9.11
C ILE A 46 7.62 -6.43 8.55
N THR A 47 6.86 -7.45 8.16
CA THR A 47 7.42 -8.61 7.45
C THR A 47 7.57 -8.24 5.98
N THR A 48 8.74 -7.77 5.59
CA THR A 48 8.97 -7.16 4.27
C THR A 48 8.67 -8.09 3.10
N SER A 49 8.77 -9.40 3.28
CA SER A 49 8.43 -10.37 2.22
C SER A 49 6.94 -10.38 1.87
N ASN A 50 6.07 -9.85 2.72
CA ASN A 50 4.62 -9.77 2.49
C ASN A 50 4.21 -8.45 1.84
N TRP A 51 5.12 -7.52 1.68
CA TRP A 51 4.86 -6.19 1.15
C TRP A 51 5.67 -5.91 -0.10
N THR A 52 5.16 -5.07 -0.97
CA THR A 52 5.82 -4.68 -2.22
C THR A 52 6.15 -3.19 -2.16
N ALA A 53 7.33 -2.82 -2.65
CA ALA A 53 7.73 -1.42 -2.70
C ALA A 53 6.77 -0.61 -3.58
N LEU A 54 6.29 0.54 -3.07
CA LEU A 54 5.50 1.50 -3.82
C LEU A 54 6.41 2.66 -4.20
N GLU A 55 6.65 2.82 -5.50
CA GLU A 55 7.69 3.74 -6.01
C GLU A 55 7.28 5.20 -5.97
N GLY A 56 6.07 5.52 -5.54
CA GLY A 56 5.61 6.89 -5.41
C GLY A 56 4.10 7.00 -5.50
N ASN A 57 3.63 8.25 -5.43
CA ASN A 57 2.22 8.57 -5.56
C ASN A 57 1.74 8.39 -6.99
N GLY A 58 0.50 7.93 -7.16
CA GLY A 58 -0.10 7.79 -8.49
C GLY A 58 0.42 6.59 -9.29
N LYS A 59 1.03 5.62 -8.64
CA LYS A 59 1.54 4.43 -9.33
C LYS A 59 0.41 3.44 -9.64
N GLU A 60 0.45 2.92 -10.85
CA GLU A 60 -0.45 1.86 -11.29
C GLU A 60 0.08 0.51 -10.80
N VAL A 61 -0.82 -0.31 -10.27
CA VAL A 61 -0.49 -1.67 -9.82
C VAL A 61 -1.45 -2.66 -10.46
N THR A 62 -0.95 -3.87 -10.69
CA THR A 62 -1.79 -4.97 -11.17
C THR A 62 -2.57 -5.53 -9.99
N VAL A 63 -3.89 -5.68 -10.16
CA VAL A 63 -4.80 -6.16 -9.12
C VAL A 63 -5.41 -7.47 -9.57
N ASP A 64 -5.14 -8.54 -8.83
CA ASP A 64 -5.77 -9.84 -9.09
C ASP A 64 -7.28 -9.76 -8.81
N SER A 65 -8.06 -10.55 -9.53
CA SER A 65 -9.52 -10.45 -9.52
C SER A 65 -10.14 -10.64 -8.12
N GLY A 66 -9.47 -11.35 -7.23
CA GLY A 66 -9.95 -11.58 -5.86
C GLY A 66 -9.62 -10.47 -4.87
N ASN A 67 -8.77 -9.50 -5.23
CA ASN A 67 -8.33 -8.46 -4.31
C ASN A 67 -9.29 -7.27 -4.35
N THR A 68 -9.69 -6.78 -3.18
CA THR A 68 -10.63 -5.66 -3.05
C THR A 68 -10.10 -4.50 -2.20
N VAL A 69 -9.02 -4.72 -1.44
CA VAL A 69 -8.44 -3.69 -0.55
C VAL A 69 -6.94 -3.60 -0.75
N VAL A 70 -6.40 -2.42 -0.51
CA VAL A 70 -4.96 -2.15 -0.51
C VAL A 70 -4.59 -1.45 0.80
N ALA A 71 -3.45 -1.85 1.36
CA ALA A 71 -2.83 -1.15 2.48
C ALA A 71 -1.51 -0.55 2.02
N VAL A 72 -1.21 0.65 2.50
CA VAL A 72 0.09 1.31 2.29
C VAL A 72 0.67 1.66 3.65
N VAL A 73 1.93 1.36 3.84
CA VAL A 73 2.67 1.70 5.06
C VAL A 73 3.91 2.51 4.68
N GLU A 74 4.18 3.56 5.44
CA GLU A 74 5.45 4.28 5.36
C GLU A 74 6.38 3.72 6.43
N VAL A 75 7.57 3.32 6.03
CA VAL A 75 8.57 2.72 6.94
C VAL A 75 9.89 3.49 6.85
N GLY A 76 10.61 3.51 7.96
CA GLY A 76 11.98 4.01 8.00
C GLY A 76 12.98 2.96 7.51
N SER A 77 14.27 3.27 7.65
CA SER A 77 15.35 2.35 7.22
C SER A 77 15.37 1.02 7.99
N ASP A 78 14.74 0.98 9.16
CA ASP A 78 14.60 -0.22 10.00
C ASP A 78 13.33 -1.00 9.71
N ASN A 79 12.54 -0.60 8.71
CA ASN A 79 11.27 -1.21 8.32
C ASN A 79 10.19 -1.14 9.41
N LYS A 80 10.32 -0.22 10.35
CA LYS A 80 9.28 0.03 11.35
C LYS A 80 8.26 1.01 10.80
N PRO A 81 6.95 0.74 10.99
CA PRO A 81 5.92 1.61 10.44
C PRO A 81 5.89 2.97 11.12
N LEU A 82 5.72 4.02 10.31
CA LEU A 82 5.58 5.40 10.74
C LEU A 82 4.21 5.97 10.40
N ALA A 83 3.58 5.47 9.34
CA ALA A 83 2.24 5.84 8.93
C ALA A 83 1.60 4.66 8.21
N TYR A 84 0.26 4.59 8.19
CA TYR A 84 -0.45 3.45 7.64
C TYR A 84 -1.83 3.89 7.16
N GLY A 85 -2.27 3.35 6.03
CA GLY A 85 -3.58 3.60 5.51
C GLY A 85 -4.11 2.43 4.69
N VAL A 86 -5.44 2.31 4.63
CA VAL A 86 -6.14 1.27 3.88
C VAL A 86 -7.19 1.93 3.00
N ALA A 87 -7.39 1.42 1.80
CA ALA A 87 -8.42 1.88 0.89
C ALA A 87 -9.07 0.71 0.15
N VAL A 88 -10.31 0.92 -0.26
CA VAL A 88 -10.99 0.00 -1.18
C VAL A 88 -10.41 0.20 -2.58
N ILE A 89 -10.17 -0.89 -3.29
CA ILE A 89 -9.62 -0.84 -4.64
C ILE A 89 -10.74 -0.54 -5.64
N ASN A 90 -10.55 0.53 -6.42
CA ASN A 90 -11.36 0.84 -7.58
C ASN A 90 -10.56 0.45 -8.82
N LYS A 91 -10.87 -0.67 -9.41
CA LYS A 91 -10.18 -1.16 -10.61
C LYS A 91 -11.05 -1.05 -11.85
N GLY A 92 -10.38 -0.86 -12.96
CA GLY A 92 -11.04 -0.80 -14.24
C GLY A 92 -11.64 -2.12 -14.71
#